data_391e68050aad2b3885e321982793e84a
#
_entry.id   391e68050aad2b3885e321982793e84a
#
_cell.length_a   1.000
_cell.length_b   1.000
_cell.length_c   1.000
_cell.angle_alpha   90.00
_cell.angle_beta   90.00
_cell.angle_gamma   90.00
#
_symmetry.space_group_name_H-M   'P 1'
#
loop_
_entity.id
_entity.type
_entity.pdbx_description
1 polymer ?
#
loop_
_entity_poly.entity_id
_entity_poly.type
_entity_poly.pdbx_seq_one_letter_code
_entity_poly.pdbx_strand_id
1 'polypeptide(L)'
;MGLEQDIRDQVLAVKSSMDRSKGVPPTRLTIFNQLLDPGVTEGHVVPSVDDLKDEAFSIVTAAADTTGNAMTIAAYNVISNRTIYHKLSAELAEAFPDPLAKLEFLALEKLPYLVCPPVCNRSKHL
;
A
#
# COMPACT_ATOMS: atom_id res chain seq x y z
N MET A 1 17.79 -10.91 -12.80
CA MET A 1 17.74 -10.04 -11.62
C MET A 1 16.54 -10.48 -10.82
N GLY A 2 16.71 -10.75 -9.55
CA GLY A 2 15.63 -11.23 -8.68
C GLY A 2 15.22 -10.12 -7.73
N LEU A 3 13.99 -10.17 -7.20
CA LEU A 3 13.42 -9.23 -6.24
C LEU A 3 14.37 -8.95 -5.04
N GLU A 4 15.08 -9.97 -4.60
CA GLU A 4 16.05 -9.86 -3.51
C GLU A 4 17.20 -8.88 -3.82
N GLN A 5 17.71 -8.94 -5.06
CA GLN A 5 18.77 -8.04 -5.49
C GLN A 5 18.28 -6.59 -5.60
N ASP A 6 17.08 -6.40 -6.15
CA ASP A 6 16.47 -5.08 -6.28
C ASP A 6 16.22 -4.45 -4.90
N ILE A 7 15.75 -5.24 -3.93
CA ILE A 7 15.55 -4.80 -2.54
C ILE A 7 16.89 -4.43 -1.89
N ARG A 8 17.92 -5.24 -2.07
CA ARG A 8 19.27 -4.94 -1.53
C ARG A 8 19.80 -3.62 -2.08
N ASP A 9 19.67 -3.40 -3.38
CA ASP A 9 20.14 -2.18 -4.05
C ASP A 9 19.38 -0.95 -3.53
N GLN A 10 18.08 -1.06 -3.28
CA GLN A 10 17.30 0.01 -2.68
C GLN A 10 17.70 0.31 -1.23
N VAL A 11 17.93 -0.72 -0.40
CA VAL A 11 18.42 -0.54 0.98
C VAL A 11 19.77 0.18 0.99
N LEU A 12 20.69 -0.21 0.10
CA LEU A 12 22.00 0.45 -0.05
C LEU A 12 21.84 1.90 -0.50
N ALA A 13 20.92 2.19 -1.41
CA ALA A 13 20.63 3.56 -1.86
C ALA A 13 20.10 4.44 -0.73
N VAL A 14 19.17 3.93 0.09
CA VAL A 14 18.64 4.65 1.27
C VAL A 14 19.76 4.91 2.27
N LYS A 15 20.57 3.90 2.61
CA LYS A 15 21.70 4.06 3.53
C LYS A 15 22.69 5.10 3.04
N SER A 16 23.08 5.06 1.77
CA SER A 16 24.00 6.02 1.18
C SER A 16 23.43 7.44 1.11
N SER A 17 22.11 7.59 0.94
CA SER A 17 21.45 8.89 0.97
C SER A 17 21.42 9.48 2.38
N MET A 18 21.20 8.68 3.40
CA MET A 18 21.24 9.11 4.81
C MET A 18 22.64 9.55 5.23
N ASP A 19 23.67 8.79 4.83
CA ASP A 19 25.08 9.17 5.11
C ASP A 19 25.47 10.51 4.47
N ARG A 20 24.93 10.81 3.28
CA ARG A 20 25.14 12.08 2.59
C ARG A 20 24.34 13.24 3.18
N SER A 21 23.17 12.96 3.74
CA SER A 21 22.21 13.96 4.23
C SER A 21 22.35 14.23 5.73
N LYS A 22 23.50 13.95 6.35
CA LYS A 22 23.72 14.20 7.78
C LYS A 22 23.38 15.66 8.12
N GLY A 23 22.25 15.84 8.83
CA GLY A 23 21.74 17.14 9.28
C GLY A 23 20.61 17.75 8.47
N VAL A 24 20.16 17.12 7.38
CA VAL A 24 18.97 17.54 6.63
C VAL A 24 17.87 16.51 6.84
N PRO A 25 16.71 16.88 7.39
CA PRO A 25 15.62 15.94 7.55
C PRO A 25 15.16 15.41 6.17
N PRO A 26 14.90 14.11 6.01
CA PRO A 26 14.45 13.55 4.75
C PRO A 26 13.08 14.14 4.37
N THR A 27 12.90 14.48 3.11
CA THR A 27 11.64 15.02 2.56
C THR A 27 10.45 14.05 2.79
N ARG A 28 10.74 12.76 2.93
CA ARG A 28 9.76 11.72 3.24
C ARG A 28 10.40 10.70 4.18
N LEU A 29 9.85 10.60 5.38
CA LEU A 29 10.24 9.57 6.35
C LEU A 29 9.76 8.21 5.87
N THR A 30 10.66 7.25 5.84
CA THR A 30 10.37 5.84 5.59
C THR A 30 10.71 5.03 6.83
N ILE A 31 10.21 3.80 6.90
CA ILE A 31 10.53 2.88 8.01
C ILE A 31 12.04 2.65 8.11
N PHE A 32 12.75 2.60 6.98
CA PHE A 32 14.20 2.43 6.95
C PHE A 32 14.97 3.63 7.50
N ASN A 33 14.43 4.86 7.38
CA ASN A 33 15.05 6.02 8.01
C ASN A 33 15.06 5.88 9.54
N GLN A 34 13.99 5.34 10.12
CA GLN A 34 13.91 5.10 11.56
C GLN A 34 14.79 3.93 12.01
N LEU A 35 14.81 2.83 11.24
CA LEU A 35 15.66 1.66 11.56
C LEU A 35 17.16 1.98 11.48
N LEU A 36 17.55 2.89 10.61
CA LEU A 36 18.95 3.32 10.42
C LEU A 36 19.37 4.46 11.36
N ASP A 37 18.44 5.08 12.09
CA ASP A 37 18.73 6.15 13.04
C ASP A 37 19.17 5.57 14.39
N PRO A 38 20.44 5.72 14.79
CA PRO A 38 20.91 5.21 16.08
C PRO A 38 20.27 5.90 17.29
N GLY A 39 19.63 7.06 17.09
CA GLY A 39 19.01 7.86 18.14
C GLY A 39 17.51 7.61 18.31
N VAL A 40 16.89 6.69 17.57
CA VAL A 40 15.43 6.49 17.57
C VAL A 40 14.90 6.02 18.93
N THR A 41 15.63 5.17 19.64
CA THR A 41 15.34 4.70 20.99
C THR A 41 16.61 4.35 21.75
N GLU A 42 16.58 4.45 23.07
CA GLU A 42 17.70 4.03 23.92
C GLU A 42 17.98 2.53 23.75
N GLY A 43 19.22 2.17 23.47
CA GLY A 43 19.64 0.79 23.21
C GLY A 43 19.35 0.26 21.80
N HIS A 44 18.89 1.11 20.88
CA HIS A 44 18.68 0.71 19.50
C HIS A 44 20.00 0.34 18.81
N VAL A 45 20.05 -0.89 18.28
CA VAL A 45 21.18 -1.36 17.46
C VAL A 45 20.79 -1.22 15.99
N VAL A 46 21.56 -0.41 15.27
CA VAL A 46 21.33 -0.22 13.83
C VAL A 46 21.53 -1.53 13.08
N PRO A 47 20.50 -2.04 12.37
CA PRO A 47 20.58 -3.32 11.67
C PRO A 47 21.63 -3.32 10.55
N SER A 48 22.16 -4.50 10.24
CA SER A 48 23.03 -4.69 9.08
C SER A 48 22.23 -4.51 7.77
N VAL A 49 22.93 -4.39 6.64
CA VAL A 49 22.27 -4.31 5.31
C VAL A 49 21.52 -5.62 5.00
N ASP A 50 22.03 -6.74 5.45
CA ASP A 50 21.38 -8.03 5.21
C ASP A 50 20.13 -8.19 6.07
N ASP A 51 20.15 -7.76 7.35
CA ASP A 51 18.93 -7.72 8.18
C ASP A 51 17.86 -6.80 7.58
N LEU A 52 18.25 -5.61 7.12
CA LEU A 52 17.33 -4.67 6.47
C LEU A 52 16.75 -5.21 5.16
N LYS A 53 17.55 -5.95 4.38
CA LYS A 53 17.09 -6.63 3.18
C LYS A 53 16.01 -7.68 3.52
N ASP A 54 16.25 -8.49 4.55
CA ASP A 54 15.33 -9.54 4.96
C ASP A 54 14.02 -8.98 5.53
N GLU A 55 14.10 -7.88 6.31
CA GLU A 55 12.92 -7.12 6.75
C GLU A 55 12.14 -6.53 5.57
N ALA A 56 12.84 -5.90 4.62
CA ALA A 56 12.21 -5.33 3.43
C ALA A 56 11.52 -6.41 2.58
N PHE A 57 12.18 -7.55 2.41
CA PHE A 57 11.60 -8.69 1.69
C PHE A 57 10.33 -9.20 2.37
N SER A 58 10.36 -9.34 3.69
CA SER A 58 9.20 -9.78 4.48
C SER A 58 8.02 -8.79 4.35
N ILE A 59 8.28 -7.49 4.45
CA ILE A 59 7.25 -6.45 4.32
C ILE A 59 6.66 -6.45 2.91
N VAL A 60 7.50 -6.51 1.87
CA VAL A 60 7.04 -6.47 0.47
C VAL A 60 6.20 -7.70 0.13
N THR A 61 6.66 -8.90 0.51
CA THR A 61 5.91 -10.14 0.25
C THR A 61 4.59 -10.19 1.00
N ALA A 62 4.60 -9.85 2.28
CA ALA A 62 3.36 -9.82 3.07
C ALA A 62 2.33 -8.82 2.52
N ALA A 63 2.77 -7.62 2.11
CA ALA A 63 1.88 -6.58 1.60
C ALA A 63 1.42 -6.86 0.16
N ALA A 64 2.29 -7.38 -0.71
CA ALA A 64 1.98 -7.60 -2.12
C ALA A 64 0.95 -8.73 -2.30
N ASP A 65 1.15 -9.86 -1.65
CA ASP A 65 0.28 -11.04 -1.82
C ASP A 65 -1.12 -10.79 -1.26
N THR A 66 -1.24 -10.27 -0.05
CA THR A 66 -2.54 -10.04 0.59
C THR A 66 -3.34 -8.98 -0.13
N THR A 67 -2.72 -7.83 -0.41
CA THR A 67 -3.38 -6.71 -1.08
C THR A 67 -3.68 -7.05 -2.54
N GLY A 68 -2.72 -7.62 -3.27
CA GLY A 68 -2.88 -8.02 -4.66
C GLY A 68 -3.99 -9.05 -4.85
N ASN A 69 -4.07 -10.04 -3.97
CA ASN A 69 -5.13 -11.05 -4.00
C ASN A 69 -6.51 -10.43 -3.71
N ALA A 70 -6.60 -9.58 -2.69
CA ALA A 70 -7.85 -8.89 -2.36
C ALA A 70 -8.35 -8.02 -3.52
N MET A 71 -7.46 -7.23 -4.13
CA MET A 71 -7.78 -6.40 -5.30
C MET A 71 -8.19 -7.25 -6.51
N THR A 72 -7.51 -8.36 -6.76
CA THR A 72 -7.84 -9.28 -7.87
C THR A 72 -9.21 -9.89 -7.70
N ILE A 73 -9.53 -10.37 -6.49
CA ILE A 73 -10.86 -10.94 -6.19
C ILE A 73 -11.94 -9.87 -6.31
N ALA A 74 -11.71 -8.67 -5.80
CA ALA A 74 -12.66 -7.56 -5.91
C ALA A 74 -12.92 -7.19 -7.37
N ALA A 75 -11.86 -6.97 -8.15
CA ALA A 75 -11.96 -6.66 -9.58
C ALA A 75 -12.67 -7.76 -10.37
N TYR A 76 -12.31 -9.03 -10.15
CA TYR A 76 -12.96 -10.16 -10.79
C TYR A 76 -14.47 -10.18 -10.50
N ASN A 77 -14.89 -10.02 -9.25
CA ASN A 77 -16.31 -10.02 -8.88
C ASN A 77 -17.07 -8.85 -9.51
N VAL A 78 -16.47 -7.68 -9.57
CA VAL A 78 -17.09 -6.50 -10.22
C VAL A 78 -17.25 -6.74 -11.72
N ILE A 79 -16.20 -7.18 -12.41
CA ILE A 79 -16.20 -7.35 -13.87
C ILE A 79 -17.10 -8.53 -14.30
N SER A 80 -17.10 -9.62 -13.53
CA SER A 80 -17.88 -10.83 -13.84
C SER A 80 -19.38 -10.65 -13.58
N ASN A 81 -19.77 -9.69 -12.75
CA ASN A 81 -21.17 -9.44 -12.41
C ASN A 81 -21.67 -8.12 -12.99
N ARG A 82 -22.38 -8.20 -14.10
CA ARG A 82 -22.89 -7.04 -14.83
C ARG A 82 -23.75 -6.10 -13.98
N THR A 83 -24.54 -6.66 -13.05
CA THR A 83 -25.38 -5.86 -12.15
C THR A 83 -24.54 -5.07 -11.16
N ILE A 84 -23.50 -5.68 -10.59
CA ILE A 84 -22.55 -5.01 -9.68
C ILE A 84 -21.80 -3.92 -10.44
N TYR A 85 -21.28 -4.26 -11.62
CA TYR A 85 -20.55 -3.32 -12.48
C TYR A 85 -21.38 -2.06 -12.77
N HIS A 86 -22.62 -2.21 -13.23
CA HIS A 86 -23.47 -1.06 -13.58
C HIS A 86 -23.84 -0.21 -12.37
N LYS A 87 -24.14 -0.82 -11.23
CA LYS A 87 -24.46 -0.07 -10.01
C LYS A 87 -23.26 0.71 -9.48
N LEU A 88 -22.10 0.06 -9.45
CA LEU A 88 -20.86 0.72 -9.03
C LEU A 88 -20.45 1.84 -9.97
N SER A 89 -20.55 1.61 -11.29
CA SER A 89 -20.26 2.63 -12.29
C SER A 89 -21.22 3.83 -12.19
N ALA A 90 -22.50 3.59 -11.92
CA ALA A 90 -23.49 4.66 -11.74
C ALA A 90 -23.18 5.50 -10.48
N GLU A 91 -22.89 4.85 -9.36
CA GLU A 91 -22.52 5.54 -8.11
C GLU A 91 -21.26 6.40 -8.28
N LEU A 92 -20.24 5.84 -8.93
CA LEU A 92 -19.00 6.57 -9.19
C LEU A 92 -19.20 7.74 -10.16
N ALA A 93 -19.98 7.58 -11.22
CA ALA A 93 -20.28 8.64 -12.18
C ALA A 93 -21.12 9.77 -11.56
N GLU A 94 -22.04 9.46 -10.63
CA GLU A 94 -22.81 10.44 -9.88
C GLU A 94 -21.92 11.22 -8.90
N ALA A 95 -21.03 10.53 -8.18
CA ALA A 95 -20.15 11.15 -7.20
C ALA A 95 -19.00 11.96 -7.86
N PHE A 96 -18.53 11.51 -9.02
CA PHE A 96 -17.41 12.10 -9.75
C PHE A 96 -17.79 12.29 -11.23
N PRO A 97 -18.57 13.32 -11.57
CA PRO A 97 -19.03 13.55 -12.95
C PRO A 97 -17.90 13.94 -13.90
N ASP A 98 -16.80 14.50 -13.40
CA ASP A 98 -15.61 14.78 -14.20
C ASP A 98 -14.65 13.57 -14.16
N PRO A 99 -14.43 12.86 -15.29
CA PRO A 99 -13.55 11.72 -15.34
C PRO A 99 -12.05 12.05 -15.12
N LEU A 100 -11.67 13.33 -15.18
CA LEU A 100 -10.31 13.79 -14.91
C LEU A 100 -10.16 14.34 -13.47
N ALA A 101 -11.24 14.38 -12.70
CA ALA A 101 -11.18 14.82 -11.32
C ALA A 101 -10.30 13.89 -10.48
N LYS A 102 -9.53 14.48 -9.57
CA LYS A 102 -8.76 13.70 -8.60
C LYS A 102 -9.71 12.99 -7.65
N LEU A 103 -9.62 11.68 -7.60
CA LEU A 103 -10.36 10.86 -6.64
C LEU A 103 -9.79 11.05 -5.23
N GLU A 104 -10.61 11.57 -4.33
CA GLU A 104 -10.24 11.74 -2.93
C GLU A 104 -10.71 10.55 -2.11
N PHE A 105 -9.82 9.97 -1.31
CA PHE A 105 -10.08 8.80 -0.49
C PHE A 105 -11.28 9.00 0.46
N LEU A 106 -11.35 10.15 1.13
CA LEU A 106 -12.47 10.49 2.05
C LEU A 106 -13.83 10.62 1.35
N ALA A 107 -13.84 10.93 0.05
CA ALA A 107 -15.06 10.96 -0.73
C ALA A 107 -15.48 9.53 -1.14
N LEU A 108 -14.51 8.70 -1.52
CA LEU A 108 -14.75 7.29 -1.87
C LEU A 108 -15.27 6.47 -0.69
N GLU A 109 -14.79 6.72 0.53
CA GLU A 109 -15.25 6.05 1.76
C GLU A 109 -16.75 6.29 2.08
N LYS A 110 -17.32 7.37 1.54
CA LYS A 110 -18.74 7.70 1.74
C LYS A 110 -19.68 7.05 0.74
N LEU A 111 -19.15 6.37 -0.26
CA LEU A 111 -19.95 5.70 -1.29
C LEU A 111 -20.45 4.35 -0.77
N PRO A 112 -21.75 4.20 -0.49
CA PRO A 112 -22.26 3.04 0.22
C PRO A 112 -22.12 1.75 -0.57
N TYR A 113 -22.23 1.80 -1.90
CA TYR A 113 -22.13 0.62 -2.74
C TYR A 113 -20.68 0.20 -2.98
N LEU A 114 -19.75 1.17 -3.04
CA LEU A 114 -18.30 0.91 -3.13
C LEU A 114 -17.80 0.25 -1.84
N VAL A 115 -18.21 0.76 -0.67
CA VAL A 115 -17.70 0.30 0.64
C VAL A 115 -18.36 -1.00 1.08
N CYS A 116 -19.62 -1.22 0.75
CA CYS A 116 -20.34 -2.43 1.12
C CYS A 116 -21.11 -3.00 -0.09
N PRO A 117 -20.42 -3.59 -1.07
CA PRO A 117 -21.09 -4.25 -2.17
C PRO A 117 -21.96 -5.41 -1.64
N PRO A 118 -23.05 -5.80 -2.35
CA PRO A 118 -24.00 -6.80 -1.90
C PRO A 118 -23.41 -8.19 -1.62
N VAL A 119 -22.15 -8.41 -1.97
CA VAL A 119 -21.40 -9.63 -1.61
C VAL A 119 -21.20 -9.73 -0.08
N CYS A 120 -21.11 -8.59 0.63
CA CYS A 120 -21.02 -8.57 2.10
C CYS A 120 -22.36 -8.84 2.79
N ASN A 121 -23.49 -8.69 2.09
CA ASN A 121 -24.82 -8.87 2.67
C ASN A 121 -25.33 -10.32 2.66
N ARG A 122 -24.53 -11.25 2.13
CA ARG A 122 -24.90 -12.69 2.11
C ARG A 122 -24.82 -13.36 3.49
N SER A 123 -24.21 -12.70 4.48
CA SER A 123 -24.05 -13.23 5.84
C SER A 123 -25.25 -12.95 6.77
N LYS A 124 -26.31 -12.28 6.29
CA LYS A 124 -27.49 -11.96 7.13
C LYS A 124 -28.68 -12.89 6.91
N HIS A 125 -28.52 -13.95 6.11
CA HIS A 125 -29.57 -14.97 5.87
C HIS A 125 -28.99 -16.38 6.01
N LEU A 126 -28.38 -16.66 7.16
CA LEU A 126 -28.21 -18.02 7.71
C LEU A 126 -28.69 -18.05 9.14
#